data_32d67b0e4ed7fd84af2062627232a2a5
#
_entry.id   32d67b0e4ed7fd84af2062627232a2a5
#
_cell.length_a   1.000
_cell.length_b   1.000
_cell.length_c   1.000
_cell.angle_alpha   90.00
_cell.angle_beta   90.00
_cell.angle_gamma   90.00
#
_symmetry.space_group_name_H-M   'P 1'
#
loop_
_entity.id
_entity.type
_entity.pdbx_description
1 polymer ?
#
loop_
_entity_poly.entity_id
_entity_poly.type
_entity_poly.pdbx_seq_one_letter_code
_entity_poly.pdbx_strand_id
1 'polypeptide(L)'
;MKSYVVAILASFASQAAAHSTFQQLWCARLPPSNSPVEDVTSTNIVCNVGGTSGRGGKCPVKAGGTVTVEMHAQNGDRNCANEAIGGNHFGPVIVYLSKVSDASTADGSSGWFKIHEDGWSAKSGSTKADQDNWGVKDLNACCGRMDVRIPADLENGDYLLRAEVVALHVASQPKGAQFYMTCYQITIAGGTGXLSRARGARAVVAPPAPTAGAPPAACSVPQFGQCGGQDYKGCTVCASPYTCKAVSPPYYSQCS
;
A
#
# COMPACT_ATOMS: atom_id res chain seq x y z
N MET A 1 -61.46 2.04 26.27
CA MET A 1 -60.36 1.27 25.71
C MET A 1 -59.30 2.25 25.23
N LYS A 2 -58.10 2.24 25.84
CA LYS A 2 -56.99 3.14 25.45
C LYS A 2 -56.09 2.34 24.50
N SER A 3 -56.04 2.76 23.24
CA SER A 3 -55.15 2.16 22.24
C SER A 3 -53.77 2.75 22.39
N TYR A 4 -52.76 1.90 22.66
CA TYR A 4 -51.37 2.28 22.68
C TYR A 4 -50.78 2.02 21.29
N VAL A 5 -50.31 3.07 20.64
CA VAL A 5 -49.55 2.96 19.40
C VAL A 5 -48.10 2.73 19.79
N VAL A 6 -47.60 1.54 19.56
CA VAL A 6 -46.19 1.22 19.75
C VAL A 6 -45.46 1.64 18.48
N ALA A 7 -44.71 2.74 18.58
CA ALA A 7 -43.84 3.17 17.49
C ALA A 7 -42.58 2.30 17.50
N ILE A 8 -42.43 1.44 16.52
CA ILE A 8 -41.20 0.66 16.30
C ILE A 8 -40.19 1.58 15.62
N LEU A 9 -39.21 2.04 16.38
CA LEU A 9 -38.06 2.74 15.85
C LEU A 9 -37.17 1.69 15.16
N ALA A 10 -37.28 1.62 13.84
CA ALA A 10 -36.34 0.82 13.05
C ALA A 10 -34.99 1.54 13.07
N SER A 11 -34.07 1.05 13.88
CA SER A 11 -32.68 1.49 13.85
C SER A 11 -32.05 0.97 12.56
N PHE A 12 -31.91 1.84 11.58
CA PHE A 12 -31.08 1.54 10.43
C PHE A 12 -29.63 1.60 10.91
N ALA A 13 -29.08 0.44 11.25
CA ALA A 13 -27.64 0.33 11.41
C ALA A 13 -27.06 0.52 10.00
N SER A 14 -26.48 1.70 9.74
CA SER A 14 -25.70 1.89 8.54
C SER A 14 -24.52 0.91 8.63
N GLN A 15 -24.52 -0.09 7.79
CA GLN A 15 -23.36 -0.95 7.67
C GLN A 15 -22.25 -0.12 7.03
N ALA A 16 -21.29 0.28 7.85
CA ALA A 16 -20.07 0.90 7.32
C ALA A 16 -19.43 -0.11 6.36
N ALA A 17 -19.34 0.25 5.10
CA ALA A 17 -18.68 -0.59 4.12
C ALA A 17 -17.21 -0.67 4.49
N ALA A 18 -16.81 -1.81 5.05
CA ALA A 18 -15.48 -2.00 5.62
C ALA A 18 -14.44 -2.46 4.58
N HIS A 19 -14.86 -2.77 3.37
CA HIS A 19 -14.00 -3.24 2.27
C HIS A 19 -14.05 -2.25 1.13
N SER A 20 -12.97 -2.17 0.32
CA SER A 20 -12.90 -1.19 -0.76
C SER A 20 -11.97 -1.62 -1.88
N THR A 21 -12.04 -0.92 -3.00
CA THR A 21 -11.21 -1.18 -4.16
C THR A 21 -10.82 0.12 -4.85
N PHE A 22 -9.57 0.21 -5.29
CA PHE A 22 -9.16 1.26 -6.23
C PHE A 22 -9.77 0.93 -7.59
N GLN A 23 -10.43 1.91 -8.17
CA GLN A 23 -11.13 1.75 -9.44
C GLN A 23 -10.99 3.02 -10.28
N GLN A 24 -11.80 3.17 -11.28
CA GLN A 24 -11.71 4.23 -12.27
C GLN A 24 -10.44 4.15 -13.11
N LEU A 25 -10.50 4.72 -14.25
CA LEU A 25 -9.62 4.50 -15.40
C LEU A 25 -9.86 3.12 -16.02
N TRP A 26 -10.18 3.16 -17.31
CA TRP A 26 -10.45 1.94 -18.09
C TRP A 26 -9.24 1.00 -18.20
N CYS A 27 -8.06 1.45 -17.78
CA CYS A 27 -6.83 0.66 -17.77
C CYS A 27 -6.55 -0.02 -16.41
N ALA A 28 -7.52 0.02 -15.47
CA ALA A 28 -7.39 -0.62 -14.17
C ALA A 28 -7.61 -2.14 -14.26
N ARG A 29 -6.81 -2.88 -13.52
CA ARG A 29 -6.97 -4.34 -13.36
C ARG A 29 -7.83 -4.62 -12.13
N LEU A 30 -9.11 -4.30 -12.24
CA LEU A 30 -10.03 -4.40 -11.10
C LEU A 30 -10.11 -5.83 -10.57
N PRO A 31 -9.97 -6.00 -9.25
CA PRO A 31 -10.19 -7.32 -8.65
C PRO A 31 -11.67 -7.70 -8.70
N PRO A 32 -11.99 -8.99 -8.60
CA PRO A 32 -13.39 -9.44 -8.66
C PRO A 32 -14.22 -9.05 -7.45
N SER A 33 -13.58 -8.64 -6.35
CA SER A 33 -14.26 -8.21 -5.13
C SER A 33 -13.48 -7.08 -4.48
N ASN A 34 -14.07 -6.49 -3.47
CA ASN A 34 -13.45 -5.44 -2.65
C ASN A 34 -12.68 -6.01 -1.45
N SER A 35 -12.41 -7.30 -1.40
CA SER A 35 -11.69 -7.94 -0.30
C SER A 35 -10.19 -7.62 -0.32
N PRO A 36 -9.56 -7.48 0.85
CA PRO A 36 -8.12 -7.25 0.90
C PRO A 36 -7.31 -8.52 0.62
N VAL A 37 -6.04 -8.32 0.30
CA VAL A 37 -5.04 -9.38 0.37
C VAL A 37 -4.43 -9.33 1.78
N GLU A 38 -4.35 -10.48 2.44
CA GLU A 38 -3.78 -10.58 3.80
C GLU A 38 -2.53 -11.45 3.82
N ASP A 39 -2.34 -12.28 2.80
CA ASP A 39 -1.18 -13.17 2.72
C ASP A 39 -0.10 -12.54 1.82
N VAL A 40 0.93 -11.97 2.45
CA VAL A 40 2.04 -11.31 1.75
C VAL A 40 2.93 -12.30 0.98
N THR A 41 2.75 -13.61 1.18
CA THR A 41 3.47 -14.63 0.41
C THR A 41 2.74 -15.03 -0.86
N SER A 42 1.49 -14.62 -1.00
CA SER A 42 0.68 -14.86 -2.21
C SER A 42 1.10 -13.91 -3.35
N THR A 43 1.04 -14.39 -4.58
CA THR A 43 1.22 -13.53 -5.76
C THR A 43 0.16 -12.44 -5.86
N ASN A 44 -0.97 -12.59 -5.19
CA ASN A 44 -2.01 -11.55 -5.14
C ASN A 44 -1.52 -10.26 -4.51
N ILE A 45 -0.46 -10.29 -3.68
CA ILE A 45 0.11 -9.08 -3.07
C ILE A 45 0.68 -8.11 -4.11
N VAL A 46 0.90 -8.57 -5.33
CA VAL A 46 1.46 -7.74 -6.41
C VAL A 46 0.41 -6.75 -6.94
N CYS A 47 -0.78 -7.26 -7.34
CA CYS A 47 -1.81 -6.46 -8.02
C CYS A 47 -3.24 -6.87 -7.65
N ASN A 48 -3.44 -7.51 -6.48
CA ASN A 48 -4.70 -8.10 -6.05
C ASN A 48 -5.08 -9.34 -6.87
N VAL A 49 -6.18 -9.97 -6.51
CA VAL A 49 -6.68 -11.19 -7.13
C VAL A 49 -6.98 -10.94 -8.62
N GLY A 50 -6.36 -11.73 -9.48
CA GLY A 50 -6.49 -11.61 -10.94
C GLY A 50 -5.73 -10.44 -11.54
N GLY A 51 -5.09 -9.60 -10.73
CA GLY A 51 -4.39 -8.41 -11.21
C GLY A 51 -3.02 -8.69 -11.84
N THR A 52 -2.50 -9.92 -11.69
CA THR A 52 -1.28 -10.35 -12.38
C THR A 52 -1.52 -10.68 -13.85
N SER A 53 -2.79 -10.74 -14.27
CA SER A 53 -3.16 -10.89 -15.67
C SER A 53 -3.46 -9.53 -16.29
N GLY A 54 -2.90 -9.26 -17.45
CA GLY A 54 -3.12 -8.03 -18.16
C GLY A 54 -4.55 -7.87 -18.69
N ARG A 55 -4.92 -6.65 -18.99
CA ARG A 55 -6.20 -6.27 -19.60
C ARG A 55 -5.92 -5.53 -20.91
N GLY A 56 -6.94 -5.44 -21.75
CA GLY A 56 -6.83 -4.62 -22.96
C GLY A 56 -6.73 -3.14 -22.63
N GLY A 57 -5.80 -2.44 -23.25
CA GLY A 57 -5.69 -1.00 -23.14
C GLY A 57 -4.70 -0.50 -22.09
N LYS A 58 -4.15 0.68 -22.38
CA LYS A 58 -3.19 1.40 -21.53
C LYS A 58 -3.56 2.87 -21.49
N CYS A 59 -3.47 3.49 -20.31
CA CYS A 59 -3.76 4.92 -20.16
C CYS A 59 -2.50 5.74 -20.46
N PRO A 60 -2.56 6.70 -21.39
CA PRO A 60 -1.41 7.57 -21.63
C PRO A 60 -1.24 8.55 -20.47
N VAL A 61 -0.01 8.73 -20.02
CA VAL A 61 0.34 9.59 -18.89
C VAL A 61 1.57 10.42 -19.25
N LYS A 62 1.58 11.70 -18.87
CA LYS A 62 2.73 12.57 -19.10
C LYS A 62 3.68 12.49 -17.89
N ALA A 63 4.96 12.29 -18.14
CA ALA A 63 5.98 12.44 -17.11
C ALA A 63 5.95 13.88 -16.56
N GLY A 64 6.05 14.03 -15.25
CA GLY A 64 5.87 15.33 -14.59
C GLY A 64 4.42 15.78 -14.47
N GLY A 65 3.47 14.98 -14.99
CA GLY A 65 2.04 15.24 -14.83
C GLY A 65 1.49 14.68 -13.53
N THR A 66 0.17 14.78 -13.39
CA THR A 66 -0.54 14.23 -12.23
C THR A 66 -1.54 13.17 -12.72
N VAL A 67 -1.64 12.08 -12.00
CA VAL A 67 -2.73 11.10 -12.16
C VAL A 67 -3.53 11.07 -10.87
N THR A 68 -4.84 10.88 -10.99
CA THR A 68 -5.70 10.71 -9.82
C THR A 68 -6.06 9.24 -9.70
N VAL A 69 -5.68 8.61 -8.57
CA VAL A 69 -6.19 7.29 -8.23
C VAL A 69 -7.45 7.46 -7.38
N GLU A 70 -8.42 6.57 -7.54
CA GLU A 70 -9.73 6.72 -6.89
C GLU A 70 -10.19 5.39 -6.31
N MET A 71 -10.51 5.39 -5.01
CA MET A 71 -10.96 4.22 -4.26
C MET A 71 -12.42 4.41 -3.82
N HIS A 72 -13.19 3.34 -3.82
CA HIS A 72 -14.55 3.32 -3.26
C HIS A 72 -14.86 1.95 -2.64
N ALA A 73 -15.87 1.92 -1.79
CA ALA A 73 -16.25 0.73 -1.04
C ALA A 73 -16.69 -0.44 -1.94
N GLN A 74 -17.27 -0.14 -3.10
CA GLN A 74 -17.76 -1.17 -4.03
C GLN A 74 -17.35 -0.84 -5.46
N ASN A 75 -17.14 -1.87 -6.27
CA ASN A 75 -16.89 -1.67 -7.70
C ASN A 75 -18.08 -0.92 -8.32
N GLY A 76 -17.78 0.20 -8.98
CA GLY A 76 -18.78 1.03 -9.63
C GLY A 76 -19.44 2.07 -8.74
N ASP A 77 -19.24 2.03 -7.42
CA ASP A 77 -19.70 3.10 -6.53
C ASP A 77 -18.83 4.35 -6.71
N ARG A 78 -19.47 5.51 -6.83
CA ARG A 78 -18.77 6.80 -6.87
C ARG A 78 -19.48 7.82 -5.98
N ASN A 79 -20.24 7.37 -4.99
CA ASN A 79 -21.00 8.24 -4.12
C ASN A 79 -20.11 8.82 -3.02
N CYS A 80 -19.84 10.12 -3.08
CA CYS A 80 -19.00 10.81 -2.10
C CYS A 80 -19.64 10.95 -0.71
N ALA A 81 -20.91 10.57 -0.55
CA ALA A 81 -21.52 10.50 0.77
C ALA A 81 -21.06 9.26 1.55
N ASN A 82 -20.48 8.28 0.87
CA ASN A 82 -19.91 7.08 1.48
C ASN A 82 -18.39 7.24 1.64
N GLU A 83 -17.85 6.79 2.77
CA GLU A 83 -16.40 6.71 2.92
C GLU A 83 -15.83 5.75 1.86
N ALA A 84 -14.72 6.15 1.26
CA ALA A 84 -14.05 5.33 0.24
C ALA A 84 -13.61 3.99 0.83
N ILE A 85 -13.13 4.02 2.06
CA ILE A 85 -12.87 2.84 2.89
C ILE A 85 -13.30 3.16 4.31
N GLY A 86 -14.33 2.48 4.78
CA GLY A 86 -15.00 2.84 6.03
C GLY A 86 -14.46 2.16 7.28
N GLY A 87 -15.02 2.57 8.41
CA GLY A 87 -14.70 1.99 9.69
C GLY A 87 -13.28 2.30 10.17
N ASN A 88 -12.67 1.36 10.87
CA ASN A 88 -11.36 1.55 11.49
C ASN A 88 -10.19 1.17 10.57
N HIS A 89 -10.36 1.24 9.25
CA HIS A 89 -9.33 0.84 8.29
C HIS A 89 -8.21 1.90 8.16
N PHE A 90 -7.75 2.44 9.30
CA PHE A 90 -6.68 3.44 9.33
C PHE A 90 -5.36 2.85 8.85
N GLY A 91 -4.64 3.63 8.06
CA GLY A 91 -3.37 3.23 7.51
C GLY A 91 -2.88 4.16 6.42
N PRO A 92 -1.69 3.89 5.87
CA PRO A 92 -1.13 4.69 4.79
C PRO A 92 -1.80 4.40 3.44
N VAL A 93 -1.73 5.40 2.56
CA VAL A 93 -2.01 5.28 1.14
C VAL A 93 -0.68 5.40 0.41
N ILE A 94 -0.35 4.43 -0.42
CA ILE A 94 0.97 4.36 -1.06
C ILE A 94 0.79 4.09 -2.55
N VAL A 95 1.62 4.73 -3.39
CA VAL A 95 1.57 4.48 -4.83
C VAL A 95 2.96 4.14 -5.34
N TYR A 96 3.01 3.13 -6.19
CA TYR A 96 4.25 2.58 -6.76
C TYR A 96 4.18 2.54 -8.28
N LEU A 97 5.34 2.52 -8.92
CA LEU A 97 5.48 2.22 -10.34
C LEU A 97 6.42 1.03 -10.54
N SER A 98 6.16 0.27 -11.60
CA SER A 98 7.04 -0.80 -12.07
C SER A 98 7.22 -0.63 -13.58
N LYS A 99 8.46 -0.44 -14.05
CA LYS A 99 8.78 -0.36 -15.48
C LYS A 99 8.64 -1.76 -16.09
N VAL A 100 7.91 -1.86 -17.17
CA VAL A 100 7.66 -3.14 -17.85
C VAL A 100 7.82 -2.98 -19.36
N SER A 101 7.99 -4.09 -20.06
CA SER A 101 8.10 -4.07 -21.54
C SER A 101 6.75 -3.77 -22.19
N ASP A 102 5.66 -4.31 -21.64
CA ASP A 102 4.30 -4.07 -22.11
C ASP A 102 3.34 -4.18 -20.93
N ALA A 103 2.72 -3.05 -20.58
CA ALA A 103 1.81 -3.00 -19.43
C ALA A 103 0.54 -3.83 -19.65
N SER A 104 0.18 -4.15 -20.90
CA SER A 104 -1.02 -4.95 -21.15
C SER A 104 -0.83 -6.45 -20.89
N THR A 105 0.42 -6.90 -20.78
CA THR A 105 0.73 -8.33 -20.58
C THR A 105 1.55 -8.60 -19.31
N ALA A 106 2.20 -7.59 -18.74
CA ALA A 106 3.09 -7.74 -17.58
C ALA A 106 2.36 -8.33 -16.37
N ASP A 107 3.00 -9.24 -15.66
CA ASP A 107 2.43 -9.90 -14.47
C ASP A 107 2.74 -9.18 -13.15
N GLY A 108 3.57 -8.12 -13.20
CA GLY A 108 3.96 -7.36 -12.02
C GLY A 108 5.18 -7.90 -11.29
N SER A 109 5.86 -8.90 -11.84
CA SER A 109 7.07 -9.48 -11.23
C SER A 109 8.30 -8.57 -11.35
N SER A 110 8.25 -7.52 -12.18
CA SER A 110 9.33 -6.53 -12.29
C SER A 110 9.47 -5.72 -11.01
N GLY A 111 10.64 -5.10 -10.81
CA GLY A 111 10.90 -4.32 -9.61
C GLY A 111 9.99 -3.10 -9.46
N TRP A 112 9.54 -2.84 -8.24
CA TRP A 112 8.66 -1.72 -7.89
C TRP A 112 9.43 -0.62 -7.18
N PHE A 113 9.02 0.63 -7.41
CA PHE A 113 9.54 1.77 -6.65
C PHE A 113 8.39 2.71 -6.28
N LYS A 114 8.48 3.23 -5.07
CA LYS A 114 7.45 4.10 -4.50
C LYS A 114 7.58 5.51 -5.11
N ILE A 115 6.44 6.10 -5.51
CA ILE A 115 6.39 7.46 -6.06
C ILE A 115 5.57 8.41 -5.18
N HIS A 116 4.74 7.86 -4.29
CA HIS A 116 3.90 8.66 -3.40
C HIS A 116 3.59 7.88 -2.13
N GLU A 117 3.52 8.57 -1.01
CA GLU A 117 2.95 8.02 0.22
C GLU A 117 2.27 9.13 1.01
N ASP A 118 1.14 8.78 1.59
CA ASP A 118 0.46 9.55 2.63
C ASP A 118 0.33 8.60 3.82
N GLY A 119 1.12 8.84 4.84
CA GLY A 119 1.34 7.88 5.93
C GLY A 119 0.58 8.22 7.20
N TRP A 120 1.32 8.32 8.29
CA TRP A 120 0.82 8.63 9.62
C TRP A 120 1.59 9.80 10.20
N SER A 121 0.86 10.69 10.89
CA SER A 121 1.50 11.65 11.77
C SER A 121 0.63 11.87 13.01
N ALA A 122 1.27 12.10 14.14
CA ALA A 122 0.57 12.38 15.38
C ALA A 122 -0.23 13.69 15.24
N LYS A 123 -1.47 13.68 15.72
CA LYS A 123 -2.31 14.86 15.77
C LYS A 123 -2.23 15.47 17.16
N SER A 124 -1.99 16.77 17.22
CA SER A 124 -1.91 17.48 18.51
C SER A 124 -3.19 17.28 19.33
N GLY A 125 -3.02 16.85 20.58
CA GLY A 125 -4.13 16.59 21.48
C GLY A 125 -4.80 15.25 21.30
N SER A 126 -4.37 14.42 20.37
CA SER A 126 -4.91 13.06 20.26
C SER A 126 -4.41 12.21 21.43
N THR A 127 -5.27 11.29 21.89
CA THR A 127 -4.94 10.34 22.95
C THR A 127 -4.99 8.89 22.46
N LYS A 128 -5.38 8.70 21.20
CA LYS A 128 -5.52 7.38 20.58
C LYS A 128 -5.06 7.44 19.13
N ALA A 129 -4.47 6.38 18.66
CA ALA A 129 -3.94 6.31 17.29
C ALA A 129 -5.01 6.50 16.22
N ASP A 130 -6.27 6.12 16.52
CA ASP A 130 -7.38 6.34 15.57
C ASP A 130 -7.75 7.82 15.41
N GLN A 131 -7.33 8.68 16.33
CA GLN A 131 -7.54 10.12 16.25
C GLN A 131 -6.46 10.84 15.44
N ASP A 132 -5.33 10.20 15.22
CA ASP A 132 -4.18 10.75 14.48
C ASP A 132 -4.48 10.95 13.01
N ASN A 133 -3.57 11.62 12.32
CA ASN A 133 -3.64 11.80 10.87
C ASN A 133 -3.19 10.52 10.19
N TRP A 134 -3.96 10.07 9.24
CA TRP A 134 -3.70 8.86 8.44
C TRP A 134 -4.06 9.14 6.99
N GLY A 135 -3.29 8.65 6.05
CA GLY A 135 -3.57 8.81 4.62
C GLY A 135 -4.98 8.38 4.22
N VAL A 136 -5.51 7.34 4.87
CA VAL A 136 -6.91 6.90 4.64
C VAL A 136 -7.91 8.01 4.97
N LYS A 137 -7.64 8.84 5.98
CA LYS A 137 -8.56 9.94 6.33
C LYS A 137 -8.57 11.01 5.24
N ASP A 138 -7.39 11.34 4.70
CA ASP A 138 -7.29 12.30 3.61
C ASP A 138 -7.95 11.75 2.34
N LEU A 139 -7.74 10.46 2.06
CA LEU A 139 -8.41 9.77 0.96
C LEU A 139 -9.93 9.85 1.10
N ASN A 140 -10.47 9.55 2.28
CA ASN A 140 -11.92 9.62 2.56
C ASN A 140 -12.44 11.05 2.41
N ALA A 141 -11.71 12.05 2.94
CA ALA A 141 -12.11 13.46 2.86
C ALA A 141 -12.17 13.97 1.42
N CYS A 142 -11.42 13.34 0.51
CA CYS A 142 -11.32 13.72 -0.91
C CYS A 142 -12.19 12.83 -1.81
N CYS A 143 -13.22 12.19 -1.26
CA CYS A 143 -14.11 11.31 -2.03
C CYS A 143 -13.34 10.13 -2.66
N GLY A 144 -12.39 9.57 -1.91
CA GLY A 144 -11.60 8.44 -2.37
C GLY A 144 -10.55 8.80 -3.41
N ARG A 145 -10.35 10.08 -3.71
CA ARG A 145 -9.42 10.52 -4.76
C ARG A 145 -8.11 11.01 -4.16
N MET A 146 -7.02 10.62 -4.78
CA MET A 146 -5.68 11.08 -4.41
C MET A 146 -4.90 11.42 -5.67
N ASP A 147 -4.41 12.65 -5.74
CA ASP A 147 -3.58 13.12 -6.84
C ASP A 147 -2.12 12.71 -6.60
N VAL A 148 -1.54 12.07 -7.60
CA VAL A 148 -0.19 11.51 -7.51
C VAL A 148 0.67 12.13 -8.62
N ARG A 149 1.76 12.78 -8.23
CA ARG A 149 2.71 13.35 -9.18
C ARG A 149 3.56 12.24 -9.79
N ILE A 150 3.55 12.16 -11.11
CA ILE A 150 4.42 11.24 -11.85
C ILE A 150 5.79 11.89 -11.98
N PRO A 151 6.87 11.24 -11.57
CA PRO A 151 8.20 11.86 -11.70
C PRO A 151 8.52 12.25 -13.16
N ALA A 152 9.14 13.42 -13.33
CA ALA A 152 9.45 13.95 -14.65
C ALA A 152 10.67 13.28 -15.29
N ASP A 153 11.48 12.62 -14.47
CA ASP A 153 12.75 12.02 -14.87
C ASP A 153 12.65 10.52 -15.18
N LEU A 154 11.43 10.02 -15.33
CA LEU A 154 11.20 8.63 -15.73
C LEU A 154 11.62 8.40 -17.20
N GLU A 155 11.95 7.17 -17.51
CA GLU A 155 12.11 6.71 -18.88
C GLU A 155 10.74 6.58 -19.54
N ASN A 156 10.63 6.95 -20.82
CA ASN A 156 9.41 6.73 -21.59
C ASN A 156 9.12 5.23 -21.73
N GLY A 157 7.85 4.90 -21.86
CA GLY A 157 7.40 3.51 -22.07
C GLY A 157 6.35 3.07 -21.09
N ASP A 158 6.17 1.78 -20.98
CA ASP A 158 5.08 1.16 -20.24
C ASP A 158 5.44 0.92 -18.77
N TYR A 159 4.44 1.11 -17.93
CA TYR A 159 4.53 0.89 -16.48
C TYR A 159 3.24 0.28 -15.95
N LEU A 160 3.37 -0.50 -14.91
CA LEU A 160 2.25 -0.74 -13.99
C LEU A 160 2.32 0.30 -12.88
N LEU A 161 1.19 0.93 -12.58
CA LEU A 161 1.03 1.80 -11.42
C LEU A 161 0.18 1.03 -10.40
N ARG A 162 0.65 0.90 -9.16
CA ARG A 162 -0.11 0.25 -8.08
C ARG A 162 -0.46 1.28 -7.03
N ALA A 163 -1.77 1.47 -6.80
CA ALA A 163 -2.28 2.23 -5.67
C ALA A 163 -2.70 1.25 -4.58
N GLU A 164 -2.35 1.56 -3.34
CA GLU A 164 -2.50 0.64 -2.21
C GLU A 164 -2.87 1.38 -0.94
N VAL A 165 -3.89 0.87 -0.22
CA VAL A 165 -4.12 1.18 1.19
C VAL A 165 -3.69 -0.03 2.02
N VAL A 166 -2.94 0.20 3.10
CA VAL A 166 -2.59 -0.85 4.06
C VAL A 166 -3.35 -0.57 5.36
N ALA A 167 -4.48 -1.23 5.57
CA ALA A 167 -5.29 -1.04 6.78
C ALA A 167 -4.68 -1.83 7.95
N LEU A 168 -4.54 -1.16 9.09
CA LEU A 168 -3.75 -1.65 10.22
C LEU A 168 -4.58 -2.03 11.45
N HIS A 169 -5.90 -1.94 11.38
CA HIS A 169 -6.79 -2.10 12.55
C HIS A 169 -6.71 -3.49 13.20
N VAL A 170 -6.30 -4.53 12.48
CA VAL A 170 -6.09 -5.88 13.02
C VAL A 170 -4.65 -6.36 12.77
N ALA A 171 -3.73 -5.46 12.48
CA ALA A 171 -2.34 -5.79 12.13
C ALA A 171 -1.51 -6.33 13.30
N SER A 172 -2.05 -6.32 14.52
CA SER A 172 -1.41 -6.93 15.70
C SER A 172 -1.39 -8.47 15.63
N GLN A 173 -2.15 -9.05 14.71
CA GLN A 173 -2.20 -10.51 14.51
C GLN A 173 -1.45 -10.90 13.23
N PRO A 174 -0.90 -12.11 13.16
CA PRO A 174 -0.33 -12.61 11.91
C PRO A 174 -1.36 -12.55 10.78
N LYS A 175 -0.97 -12.05 9.62
CA LYS A 175 -1.83 -11.80 8.46
C LYS A 175 -2.96 -10.78 8.73
N GLY A 176 -2.83 -9.96 9.80
CA GLY A 176 -3.86 -8.98 10.15
C GLY A 176 -3.75 -7.67 9.35
N ALA A 177 -2.60 -7.35 8.78
CA ALA A 177 -2.52 -6.19 7.89
C ALA A 177 -3.31 -6.50 6.61
N GLN A 178 -4.18 -5.57 6.21
CA GLN A 178 -5.08 -5.76 5.07
C GLN A 178 -4.65 -4.85 3.92
N PHE A 179 -4.29 -5.44 2.80
CA PHE A 179 -3.76 -4.73 1.64
C PHE A 179 -4.85 -4.61 0.57
N TYR A 180 -5.32 -3.39 0.35
CA TYR A 180 -6.31 -3.04 -0.66
C TYR A 180 -5.58 -2.38 -1.82
N MET A 181 -5.39 -3.08 -2.93
CA MET A 181 -4.63 -2.52 -4.04
C MET A 181 -5.26 -2.84 -5.39
N THR A 182 -4.92 -2.02 -6.38
CA THR A 182 -5.22 -2.26 -7.79
C THR A 182 -4.05 -1.76 -8.63
N CYS A 183 -3.74 -2.47 -9.71
CA CYS A 183 -2.76 -2.04 -10.70
C CYS A 183 -3.45 -1.42 -11.92
N TYR A 184 -2.81 -0.40 -12.46
CA TYR A 184 -3.23 0.32 -13.67
C TYR A 184 -2.16 0.16 -14.73
N GLN A 185 -2.56 -0.02 -15.97
CA GLN A 185 -1.68 -0.16 -17.12
C GLN A 185 -1.49 1.21 -17.76
N ILE A 186 -0.30 1.79 -17.67
CA ILE A 186 -0.04 3.14 -18.17
C ILE A 186 1.13 3.16 -19.14
N THR A 187 1.09 4.11 -20.08
CA THR A 187 2.22 4.41 -20.96
C THR A 187 2.69 5.84 -20.68
N ILE A 188 3.92 5.99 -20.23
CA ILE A 188 4.50 7.30 -19.89
C ILE A 188 5.26 7.87 -21.07
N ALA A 189 5.03 9.16 -21.35
CA ALA A 189 5.72 9.91 -22.40
C ALA A 189 6.22 11.25 -21.85
N GLY A 190 7.25 11.79 -22.49
CA GLY A 190 7.82 13.09 -22.14
C GLY A 190 8.79 13.07 -20.95
N GLY A 191 9.24 11.90 -20.57
CA GLY A 191 10.21 11.77 -19.49
C GLY A 191 11.65 11.90 -19.98
N THR A 192 12.53 12.33 -19.09
CA THR A 192 13.94 12.59 -19.43
C THR A 192 14.85 11.36 -19.30
N GLY A 193 14.38 10.30 -18.63
CA GLY A 193 15.14 9.09 -18.41
C GLY A 193 16.30 9.21 -17.38
N UNK A 194 16.07 10.00 -16.75
CA UNK A 194 17.03 10.21 -15.81
C UNK A 194 17.02 9.28 -14.72
N LEU A 195 16.06 9.06 -14.24
CA LEU A 195 15.91 8.13 -13.12
C LEU A 195 16.45 6.73 -13.45
N SER A 196 16.20 6.25 -14.65
CA SER A 196 16.73 4.97 -15.09
C SER A 196 18.26 4.96 -15.18
N ARG A 197 18.84 6.09 -15.59
CA ARG A 197 20.31 6.24 -15.66
C ARG A 197 20.92 6.21 -14.27
N ALA A 198 20.30 6.90 -13.30
CA ALA A 198 20.77 6.90 -11.92
C ALA A 198 20.63 5.51 -11.28
N ARG A 199 19.59 4.76 -11.63
CA ARG A 199 19.39 3.38 -11.16
C ARG A 199 20.31 2.39 -11.87
N GLY A 200 20.65 2.66 -13.13
CA GLY A 200 21.64 1.86 -13.88
C GLY A 200 23.02 1.99 -13.29
N ALA A 201 23.35 3.15 -12.71
CA ALA A 201 24.60 3.37 -11.99
C ALA A 201 24.55 2.76 -10.56
N ARG A 202 23.37 2.52 -10.05
CA ARG A 202 23.13 1.77 -8.81
C ARG A 202 22.36 0.51 -9.17
N ALA A 203 23.04 -0.43 -9.79
CA ALA A 203 22.50 -1.78 -9.85
C ALA A 203 22.24 -2.21 -8.41
N VAL A 204 20.99 -2.32 -8.02
CA VAL A 204 20.65 -3.10 -6.84
C VAL A 204 21.01 -4.53 -7.24
N VAL A 205 22.23 -4.89 -6.94
CA VAL A 205 22.61 -6.29 -6.97
C VAL A 205 21.62 -6.97 -6.01
N ALA A 206 20.71 -7.76 -6.54
CA ALA A 206 19.96 -8.70 -5.71
C ALA A 206 21.00 -9.36 -4.80
N PRO A 207 20.76 -9.45 -3.49
CA PRO A 207 21.72 -10.13 -2.64
C PRO A 207 22.00 -11.49 -3.26
N PRO A 208 23.29 -11.83 -3.46
CA PRO A 208 23.62 -13.14 -4.01
C PRO A 208 23.01 -14.21 -3.12
N ALA A 209 22.49 -15.26 -3.75
CA ALA A 209 22.09 -16.43 -3.01
C ALA A 209 23.23 -16.83 -2.07
N PRO A 210 22.96 -17.21 -0.82
CA PRO A 210 24.03 -17.47 0.14
C PRO A 210 24.98 -18.55 -0.39
N THR A 211 26.17 -18.11 -0.77
CA THR A 211 27.27 -19.03 -1.03
C THR A 211 27.82 -19.42 0.35
N ALA A 212 27.73 -20.70 0.64
CA ALA A 212 28.32 -21.24 1.86
C ALA A 212 29.82 -20.93 1.88
N GLY A 213 30.30 -20.16 2.86
CA GLY A 213 31.72 -20.09 3.15
C GLY A 213 32.42 -18.77 3.32
N ALA A 214 31.72 -17.64 3.51
CA ALA A 214 32.39 -16.41 3.93
C ALA A 214 32.20 -16.19 5.44
N PRO A 215 33.23 -15.74 6.20
CA PRO A 215 33.02 -15.41 7.60
C PRO A 215 32.00 -14.28 7.73
N PRO A 216 31.15 -14.29 8.73
CA PRO A 216 30.10 -13.29 8.85
C PRO A 216 30.68 -11.89 9.01
N ALA A 217 30.37 -11.00 8.07
CA ALA A 217 30.59 -9.58 8.29
C ALA A 217 29.83 -9.18 9.54
N ALA A 218 30.44 -8.41 10.42
CA ALA A 218 29.83 -7.98 11.68
C ALA A 218 28.51 -7.27 11.33
N CYS A 219 27.40 -7.93 11.58
CA CYS A 219 26.08 -7.37 11.32
C CYS A 219 25.75 -6.30 12.36
N SER A 220 25.11 -5.21 11.95
CA SER A 220 24.55 -4.25 12.88
C SER A 220 23.21 -3.73 12.37
N VAL A 221 22.28 -3.56 13.29
CA VAL A 221 20.91 -3.13 13.00
C VAL A 221 20.80 -1.63 13.29
N PRO A 222 20.32 -0.82 12.33
CA PRO A 222 20.17 0.62 12.59
C PRO A 222 19.05 0.91 13.58
N GLN A 223 18.96 2.16 14.03
CA GLN A 223 17.89 2.61 14.93
C GLN A 223 16.53 2.21 14.34
N PHE A 224 15.66 1.72 15.22
CA PHE A 224 14.31 1.23 14.93
C PHE A 224 14.24 -0.06 14.10
N GLY A 225 15.36 -0.65 13.74
CA GLY A 225 15.36 -1.96 13.07
C GLY A 225 15.11 -3.09 14.07
N GLN A 226 14.54 -4.20 13.61
CA GLN A 226 14.30 -5.39 14.45
C GLN A 226 15.64 -6.06 14.78
N CYS A 227 15.82 -6.37 16.08
CA CYS A 227 17.04 -7.00 16.58
C CYS A 227 16.76 -8.26 17.42
N GLY A 228 15.51 -8.71 17.49
CA GLY A 228 15.16 -9.91 18.23
C GLY A 228 13.67 -10.20 18.20
N GLY A 229 13.31 -11.34 18.83
CA GLY A 229 11.94 -11.83 18.90
C GLY A 229 11.88 -13.32 18.64
N GLN A 230 10.77 -13.94 18.98
CA GLN A 230 10.57 -15.37 18.77
C GLN A 230 10.73 -15.69 17.26
N ASP A 231 11.54 -16.70 16.97
CA ASP A 231 11.86 -17.16 15.61
C ASP A 231 12.64 -16.17 14.74
N TYR A 232 13.11 -15.05 15.31
CA TYR A 232 13.93 -14.08 14.58
C TYR A 232 15.30 -14.67 14.24
N LYS A 233 15.69 -14.65 12.96
CA LYS A 233 16.95 -15.22 12.46
C LYS A 233 17.92 -14.14 11.95
N GLY A 234 17.57 -12.87 12.11
CA GLY A 234 18.39 -11.76 11.64
C GLY A 234 19.45 -11.32 12.64
N CYS A 235 20.05 -10.17 12.37
CA CYS A 235 21.11 -9.58 13.20
C CYS A 235 20.54 -9.11 14.55
N THR A 236 21.20 -9.49 15.65
CA THR A 236 20.76 -9.12 17.00
C THR A 236 21.61 -7.96 17.60
N VAL A 237 22.60 -7.47 16.90
CA VAL A 237 23.48 -6.41 17.37
C VAL A 237 23.02 -5.07 16.81
N CYS A 238 22.74 -4.10 17.67
CA CYS A 238 22.36 -2.76 17.24
C CYS A 238 23.58 -1.90 16.91
N ALA A 239 23.44 -1.01 15.93
CA ALA A 239 24.44 0.01 15.68
C ALA A 239 24.54 0.96 16.88
N SER A 240 25.78 1.29 17.30
CA SER A 240 25.98 2.25 18.39
C SER A 240 25.34 3.59 18.04
N PRO A 241 24.68 4.28 18.97
CA PRO A 241 24.60 4.02 20.43
C PRO A 241 23.37 3.20 20.89
N TYR A 242 22.68 2.53 19.99
CA TYR A 242 21.40 1.88 20.27
C TYR A 242 21.56 0.50 20.92
N THR A 243 20.55 0.09 21.68
CA THR A 243 20.50 -1.23 22.31
C THR A 243 19.21 -1.94 21.92
N CYS A 244 19.27 -3.27 21.89
CA CYS A 244 18.10 -4.08 21.52
C CYS A 244 17.13 -4.16 22.69
N LYS A 245 15.94 -3.59 22.54
CA LYS A 245 14.92 -3.55 23.59
C LYS A 245 13.66 -4.30 23.15
N ALA A 246 13.09 -5.06 24.08
CA ALA A 246 11.84 -5.76 23.82
C ALA A 246 10.69 -4.74 23.71
N VAL A 247 9.98 -4.79 22.61
CA VAL A 247 8.82 -3.91 22.32
C VAL A 247 7.53 -4.69 22.47
N SER A 248 7.50 -5.92 21.97
CA SER A 248 6.35 -6.82 22.08
C SER A 248 6.84 -8.24 22.40
N PRO A 249 7.18 -8.50 23.69
CA PRO A 249 7.68 -9.83 24.06
C PRO A 249 6.60 -10.93 23.92
N PRO A 250 6.96 -12.14 23.50
CA PRO A 250 8.30 -12.57 23.08
C PRO A 250 8.58 -12.35 21.59
N TYR A 251 7.72 -11.67 20.86
CA TYR A 251 7.68 -11.70 19.39
C TYR A 251 8.56 -10.66 18.70
N TYR A 252 8.85 -9.51 19.37
CA TYR A 252 9.54 -8.40 18.67
C TYR A 252 10.40 -7.59 19.61
N SER A 253 11.66 -7.37 19.22
CA SER A 253 12.61 -6.45 19.86
C SER A 253 13.19 -5.51 18.81
N GLN A 254 13.50 -4.28 19.21
CA GLN A 254 13.91 -3.19 18.31
C GLN A 254 15.10 -2.44 18.88
N CYS A 255 15.96 -1.93 18.01
CA CYS A 255 17.11 -1.11 18.41
C CYS A 255 16.64 0.30 18.75
N SER A 256 16.81 0.72 20.02
CA SER A 256 16.41 2.06 20.46
C SER A 256 17.26 2.54 21.64
#